data_23787330538fad1cea74c656c3bc2f62
#
_entry.id   23787330538fad1cea74c656c3bc2f62
#
_cell.length_a   1.000
_cell.length_b   1.000
_cell.length_c   1.000
_cell.angle_alpha   90.00
_cell.angle_beta   90.00
_cell.angle_gamma   90.00
#
_symmetry.space_group_name_H-M   'P 1'
#
loop_
_entity.id
_entity.type
_entity.pdbx_description
1 polymer ?
#
loop_
_entity_poly.entity_id
_entity_poly.type
_entity_poly.pdbx_seq_one_letter_code
_entity_poly.pdbx_strand_id
1 'polypeptide(L)'
;MVIFNAFASQQPTQPPRQGGFSQASPTPTPTPLPPPTVKIDGYRAAAARIIGAALTSDRAYSRLAHLTDHIGHRLSGSKNLERAIEWAATEMKRDGLDNVRTEKVMVPHWVRGEESLEMLSPVPRKLTMLGLGNSIGTPAAGITAEAVVVRDFEELDRLGESVRGKIVVYNAPFTSYGATVRYRGQGASRAARYGAVAALVRSITPVSLQTPHTGAMQYDPAQPQIPVAAITIEAAELLQRMHDRGDRPTVRLKMEAKFLPDAESANVIAEVKGTERPDEIVLISGHYDSWDVGQGAHDDGGGCIMAWEAARLLKELGLRPKRTIRVVLYTNEENGLRGGNAYRDAYRAELSKHVLAIESDSGTYKPEGFGLATTAPLQLRSNLQEIAKLLAGIGADSIAANGGGADIGPIMREGVPGASINVEGSRYFDIHHTPADTIDKINPQDLKLCVAAMAVMAYVVADM
;
A
#
# COMPACT_ATOMS: atom_id res chain seq x y z
N MET A 1 5.38 -70.60 35.25
CA MET A 1 5.02 -71.79 34.49
C MET A 1 3.63 -71.59 33.94
N VAL A 2 3.43 -71.84 32.65
CA VAL A 2 2.23 -71.87 31.82
C VAL A 2 1.89 -70.49 31.18
N ILE A 3 2.37 -70.18 29.99
CA ILE A 3 2.13 -70.58 28.59
C ILE A 3 0.80 -70.00 28.04
N PHE A 4 0.97 -69.02 27.17
CA PHE A 4 0.38 -68.67 25.86
C PHE A 4 -1.01 -69.17 25.46
N ASN A 5 -1.78 -68.28 24.87
CA ASN A 5 -2.13 -68.43 23.44
C ASN A 5 -2.63 -67.11 22.81
N ALA A 6 -1.99 -66.74 21.69
CA ALA A 6 -2.38 -65.71 20.80
C ALA A 6 -3.41 -66.22 19.78
N PHE A 7 -4.47 -65.42 19.54
CA PHE A 7 -5.25 -65.58 18.30
C PHE A 7 -5.12 -64.31 17.45
N ALA A 8 -4.44 -64.46 16.35
CA ALA A 8 -4.38 -63.50 15.27
C ALA A 8 -5.66 -63.63 14.40
N SER A 9 -6.46 -62.60 14.30
CA SER A 9 -7.50 -62.47 13.30
C SER A 9 -6.96 -61.74 12.08
N GLN A 10 -6.82 -62.46 10.97
CA GLN A 10 -6.50 -61.90 9.65
C GLN A 10 -7.68 -61.11 9.14
N GLN A 11 -7.47 -59.83 8.83
CA GLN A 11 -8.40 -59.05 7.97
C GLN A 11 -8.04 -59.25 6.50
N PRO A 12 -9.01 -59.34 5.60
CA PRO A 12 -8.74 -59.50 4.19
C PRO A 12 -8.15 -58.24 3.55
N THR A 13 -7.04 -58.40 2.83
CA THR A 13 -6.39 -57.35 2.03
C THR A 13 -7.25 -56.95 0.84
N GLN A 14 -7.62 -55.68 0.76
CA GLN A 14 -8.16 -55.11 -0.46
C GLN A 14 -7.05 -54.90 -1.48
N PRO A 15 -7.30 -55.08 -2.78
CA PRO A 15 -6.29 -54.84 -3.82
C PRO A 15 -6.08 -53.31 -3.97
N PRO A 16 -4.85 -52.87 -4.36
CA PRO A 16 -4.51 -51.48 -4.54
C PRO A 16 -5.40 -50.85 -5.64
N ARG A 17 -6.07 -49.75 -5.30
CA ARG A 17 -6.73 -48.92 -6.30
C ARG A 17 -5.65 -48.30 -7.19
N GLN A 18 -5.70 -48.61 -8.49
CA GLN A 18 -4.90 -47.92 -9.49
C GLN A 18 -5.25 -46.43 -9.45
N GLY A 19 -4.28 -45.60 -9.01
CA GLY A 19 -4.38 -44.16 -9.09
C GLY A 19 -4.39 -43.72 -10.54
N GLY A 20 -5.53 -43.23 -11.00
CA GLY A 20 -5.59 -42.52 -12.26
C GLY A 20 -4.72 -41.29 -12.17
N PHE A 21 -3.70 -41.20 -13.01
CA PHE A 21 -2.96 -39.98 -13.24
C PHE A 21 -3.96 -38.94 -13.77
N SER A 22 -4.34 -38.01 -12.92
CA SER A 22 -4.98 -36.77 -13.36
C SER A 22 -3.99 -36.05 -14.27
N GLN A 23 -4.22 -36.05 -15.55
CA GLN A 23 -3.46 -35.22 -16.48
C GLN A 23 -3.67 -33.76 -16.03
N ALA A 24 -2.61 -33.12 -15.55
CA ALA A 24 -2.61 -31.69 -15.35
C ALA A 24 -3.03 -31.05 -16.68
N SER A 25 -4.08 -30.24 -16.65
CA SER A 25 -4.48 -29.46 -17.80
C SER A 25 -3.27 -28.68 -18.31
N PRO A 26 -2.96 -28.68 -19.60
CA PRO A 26 -1.81 -27.97 -20.12
C PRO A 26 -1.94 -26.50 -19.74
N THR A 27 -0.91 -25.95 -19.13
CA THR A 27 -0.80 -24.50 -18.88
C THR A 27 -0.99 -23.80 -20.24
N PRO A 28 -1.93 -22.86 -20.36
CA PRO A 28 -2.16 -22.20 -21.64
C PRO A 28 -0.88 -21.55 -22.12
N THR A 29 -0.47 -21.85 -23.34
CA THR A 29 0.69 -21.20 -23.96
C THR A 29 0.44 -19.70 -24.01
N PRO A 30 1.38 -18.86 -23.53
CA PRO A 30 1.19 -17.42 -23.55
C PRO A 30 0.94 -16.92 -24.99
N THR A 31 -0.08 -16.11 -25.18
CA THR A 31 -0.35 -15.49 -26.48
C THR A 31 0.87 -14.64 -26.88
N PRO A 32 1.45 -14.84 -28.07
CA PRO A 32 2.57 -14.02 -28.54
C PRO A 32 2.19 -12.55 -28.58
N LEU A 33 3.11 -11.68 -28.14
CA LEU A 33 2.91 -10.24 -28.23
C LEU A 33 2.99 -9.79 -29.70
N PRO A 34 2.16 -8.83 -30.12
CA PRO A 34 2.31 -8.20 -31.43
C PRO A 34 3.64 -7.40 -31.47
N PRO A 35 4.20 -7.14 -32.66
CA PRO A 35 5.37 -6.27 -32.78
C PRO A 35 5.09 -4.89 -32.20
N PRO A 36 6.07 -4.22 -31.55
CA PRO A 36 5.90 -2.87 -31.06
C PRO A 36 5.68 -1.89 -32.21
N THR A 37 4.78 -0.94 -32.02
CA THR A 37 4.53 0.14 -33.00
C THR A 37 5.38 1.38 -32.72
N VAL A 38 5.84 1.54 -31.49
CA VAL A 38 6.72 2.64 -31.08
C VAL A 38 8.14 2.47 -31.71
N LYS A 39 8.71 3.56 -32.19
CA LYS A 39 10.07 3.61 -32.76
C LYS A 39 11.00 4.31 -31.78
N ILE A 40 11.60 3.55 -30.87
CA ILE A 40 12.38 4.11 -29.75
C ILE A 40 13.63 4.88 -30.17
N ASP A 41 14.19 4.62 -31.37
CA ASP A 41 15.38 5.36 -31.86
C ASP A 41 15.13 6.87 -31.93
N GLY A 42 13.90 7.28 -32.28
CA GLY A 42 13.49 8.69 -32.26
C GLY A 42 13.47 9.32 -30.87
N TYR A 43 13.37 8.50 -29.82
CA TYR A 43 13.27 8.96 -28.42
C TYR A 43 14.59 8.89 -27.64
N ARG A 44 15.67 8.26 -28.20
CA ARG A 44 16.95 8.10 -27.48
C ARG A 44 17.53 9.42 -26.97
N ALA A 45 17.52 10.46 -27.81
CA ALA A 45 18.02 11.77 -27.41
C ALA A 45 17.19 12.43 -26.32
N ALA A 46 15.84 12.34 -26.40
CA ALA A 46 14.94 12.87 -25.39
C ALA A 46 15.10 12.09 -24.06
N ALA A 47 15.14 10.77 -24.11
CA ALA A 47 15.36 9.91 -22.93
C ALA A 47 16.71 10.23 -22.25
N ALA A 48 17.79 10.35 -23.02
CA ALA A 48 19.09 10.71 -22.45
C ALA A 48 19.09 12.10 -21.78
N ARG A 49 18.39 13.09 -22.37
CA ARG A 49 18.22 14.42 -21.75
C ARG A 49 17.41 14.35 -20.46
N ILE A 50 16.31 13.59 -20.44
CA ILE A 50 15.46 13.41 -19.24
C ILE A 50 16.28 12.75 -18.14
N ILE A 51 16.96 11.62 -18.44
CA ILE A 51 17.77 10.88 -17.45
C ILE A 51 18.88 11.79 -16.92
N GLY A 52 19.64 12.46 -17.80
CA GLY A 52 20.73 13.36 -17.39
C GLY A 52 20.24 14.49 -16.48
N ALA A 53 19.13 15.13 -16.81
CA ALA A 53 18.56 16.22 -16.02
C ALA A 53 18.01 15.72 -14.66
N ALA A 54 17.36 14.56 -14.62
CA ALA A 54 16.89 13.96 -13.36
C ALA A 54 18.05 13.62 -12.42
N LEU A 55 19.10 12.99 -12.93
CA LEU A 55 20.26 12.56 -12.13
C LEU A 55 21.09 13.72 -11.57
N THR A 56 21.05 14.89 -12.21
CA THR A 56 21.78 16.09 -11.78
C THR A 56 20.95 17.05 -10.91
N SER A 57 19.66 16.77 -10.70
CA SER A 57 18.75 17.61 -9.91
C SER A 57 18.56 17.06 -8.49
N ASP A 58 18.68 17.93 -7.47
CA ASP A 58 18.33 17.59 -6.08
C ASP A 58 16.91 18.04 -5.70
N ARG A 59 16.12 18.52 -6.67
CA ARG A 59 14.79 19.10 -6.39
C ARG A 59 13.81 18.10 -5.80
N ALA A 60 13.77 16.87 -6.33
CA ALA A 60 12.88 15.84 -5.81
C ALA A 60 13.13 15.60 -4.31
N TYR A 61 14.38 15.39 -3.91
CA TYR A 61 14.73 15.18 -2.51
C TYR A 61 14.44 16.42 -1.65
N SER A 62 14.78 17.61 -2.13
CA SER A 62 14.51 18.86 -1.42
C SER A 62 13.00 19.10 -1.19
N ARG A 63 12.16 18.75 -2.16
CA ARG A 63 10.70 18.82 -2.04
C ARG A 63 10.16 17.79 -1.06
N LEU A 64 10.65 16.56 -1.15
CA LEU A 64 10.25 15.52 -0.21
C LEU A 64 10.68 15.90 1.22
N ALA A 65 11.88 16.42 1.41
CA ALA A 65 12.34 16.93 2.70
C ALA A 65 11.46 18.09 3.22
N HIS A 66 11.03 19.00 2.33
CA HIS A 66 10.06 20.03 2.74
C HIS A 66 8.73 19.43 3.20
N LEU A 67 8.19 18.47 2.45
CA LEU A 67 6.93 17.81 2.78
C LEU A 67 7.02 17.07 4.13
N THR A 68 8.11 16.37 4.37
CA THR A 68 8.32 15.58 5.60
C THR A 68 8.70 16.45 6.81
N ASP A 69 9.62 17.38 6.66
CA ASP A 69 10.19 18.12 7.80
C ASP A 69 9.36 19.34 8.21
N HIS A 70 8.69 20.00 7.24
CA HIS A 70 7.91 21.22 7.52
C HIS A 70 6.39 20.97 7.62
N ILE A 71 5.90 19.89 7.02
CA ILE A 71 4.48 19.53 7.09
C ILE A 71 4.29 18.27 7.95
N GLY A 72 5.05 17.21 7.69
CA GLY A 72 5.02 15.97 8.46
C GLY A 72 3.92 15.01 8.03
N HIS A 73 3.44 14.19 8.96
CA HIS A 73 2.36 13.23 8.70
C HIS A 73 1.07 13.92 8.21
N ARG A 74 0.31 13.23 7.36
CA ARG A 74 -0.75 13.84 6.56
C ARG A 74 -2.02 12.98 6.50
N LEU A 75 -2.45 12.41 7.63
CA LEU A 75 -3.66 11.59 7.63
C LEU A 75 -4.90 12.40 7.20
N SER A 76 -5.79 11.75 6.50
CA SER A 76 -7.06 12.33 6.03
C SER A 76 -7.82 13.08 7.13
N GLY A 77 -8.29 14.29 6.82
CA GLY A 77 -8.96 15.18 7.76
C GLY A 77 -8.02 16.01 8.63
N SER A 78 -6.70 15.79 8.55
CA SER A 78 -5.72 16.57 9.31
C SER A 78 -5.41 17.91 8.65
N LYS A 79 -5.09 18.92 9.47
CA LYS A 79 -4.61 20.22 8.98
C LYS A 79 -3.30 20.12 8.18
N ASN A 80 -2.50 19.10 8.45
CA ASN A 80 -1.24 18.92 7.73
C ASN A 80 -1.48 18.48 6.28
N LEU A 81 -2.45 17.59 6.05
CA LEU A 81 -2.81 17.20 4.68
C LEU A 81 -3.28 18.42 3.88
N GLU A 82 -4.15 19.25 4.45
CA GLU A 82 -4.65 20.46 3.76
C GLU A 82 -3.51 21.45 3.46
N ARG A 83 -2.58 21.65 4.38
CA ARG A 83 -1.37 22.46 4.14
C ARG A 83 -0.50 21.87 3.03
N ALA A 84 -0.37 20.55 2.96
CA ALA A 84 0.36 19.86 1.90
C ALA A 84 -0.30 20.07 0.52
N ILE A 85 -1.62 19.95 0.45
CA ILE A 85 -2.42 20.19 -0.75
C ILE A 85 -2.23 21.62 -1.27
N GLU A 86 -2.37 22.63 -0.39
CA GLU A 86 -2.16 24.04 -0.73
C GLU A 86 -0.73 24.30 -1.22
N TRP A 87 0.26 23.74 -0.53
CA TRP A 87 1.65 23.86 -0.90
C TRP A 87 1.92 23.23 -2.28
N ALA A 88 1.48 22.01 -2.52
CA ALA A 88 1.67 21.33 -3.79
C ALA A 88 1.03 22.11 -4.95
N ALA A 89 -0.23 22.54 -4.81
CA ALA A 89 -0.90 23.32 -5.83
C ALA A 89 -0.20 24.66 -6.13
N THR A 90 0.35 25.31 -5.10
CA THR A 90 1.10 26.56 -5.25
C THR A 90 2.42 26.33 -5.97
N GLU A 91 3.20 25.33 -5.57
CA GLU A 91 4.50 25.03 -6.16
C GLU A 91 4.39 24.47 -7.59
N MET A 92 3.38 23.65 -7.87
CA MET A 92 3.10 23.18 -9.24
C MET A 92 2.78 24.34 -10.20
N LYS A 93 2.08 25.37 -9.74
CA LYS A 93 1.86 26.61 -10.52
C LYS A 93 3.18 27.35 -10.76
N ARG A 94 4.05 27.46 -9.75
CA ARG A 94 5.38 28.09 -9.88
C ARG A 94 6.29 27.33 -10.83
N ASP A 95 6.15 26.00 -10.90
CA ASP A 95 6.86 25.16 -11.88
C ASP A 95 6.35 25.34 -13.31
N GLY A 96 5.27 26.10 -13.52
CA GLY A 96 4.69 26.34 -14.83
C GLY A 96 3.92 25.15 -15.38
N LEU A 97 3.44 24.23 -14.54
CA LEU A 97 2.55 23.14 -14.97
C LEU A 97 1.20 23.71 -15.40
N ASP A 98 0.58 23.06 -16.36
CA ASP A 98 -0.69 23.48 -16.94
C ASP A 98 -1.86 23.00 -16.06
N ASN A 99 -2.99 23.70 -16.08
CA ASN A 99 -4.25 23.28 -15.48
C ASN A 99 -4.16 22.85 -14.00
N VAL A 100 -3.29 23.50 -13.23
CA VAL A 100 -3.12 23.20 -11.80
C VAL A 100 -4.38 23.56 -11.03
N ARG A 101 -4.97 22.59 -10.37
CA ARG A 101 -6.21 22.73 -9.59
C ARG A 101 -6.29 21.75 -8.44
N THR A 102 -7.19 22.00 -7.52
CA THR A 102 -7.61 21.06 -6.47
C THR A 102 -9.06 20.66 -6.73
N GLU A 103 -9.36 19.38 -6.60
CA GLU A 103 -10.71 18.83 -6.75
C GLU A 103 -11.18 18.28 -5.42
N LYS A 104 -12.26 18.89 -4.89
CA LYS A 104 -12.77 18.62 -3.54
C LYS A 104 -13.24 17.18 -3.35
N VAL A 105 -12.89 16.61 -2.21
CA VAL A 105 -13.26 15.27 -1.79
C VAL A 105 -13.63 15.30 -0.31
N MET A 106 -14.80 14.76 0.06
CA MET A 106 -15.14 14.54 1.47
C MET A 106 -14.47 13.25 1.96
N VAL A 107 -13.69 13.35 3.04
CA VAL A 107 -12.88 12.25 3.56
C VAL A 107 -13.23 11.94 5.01
N PRO A 108 -13.08 10.67 5.46
CA PRO A 108 -13.23 10.32 6.87
C PRO A 108 -12.21 11.10 7.72
N HIS A 109 -12.65 11.56 8.88
CA HIS A 109 -11.78 12.22 9.85
C HIS A 109 -11.66 11.36 11.10
N TRP A 110 -10.72 10.43 11.07
CA TRP A 110 -10.37 9.61 12.22
C TRP A 110 -9.17 10.23 12.95
N VAL A 111 -9.20 10.20 14.29
CA VAL A 111 -8.12 10.67 15.14
C VAL A 111 -7.76 9.60 16.17
N ARG A 112 -6.46 9.40 16.38
CA ARG A 112 -5.89 8.37 17.26
C ARG A 112 -6.08 8.71 18.73
N GLY A 113 -5.71 9.92 19.16
CA GLY A 113 -5.64 10.31 20.57
C GLY A 113 -4.51 9.59 21.34
N GLU A 114 -4.61 9.64 22.66
CA GLU A 114 -3.66 8.95 23.55
C GLU A 114 -3.94 7.44 23.59
N GLU A 115 -2.87 6.64 23.62
CA GLU A 115 -3.01 5.19 23.64
C GLU A 115 -1.92 4.50 24.46
N SER A 116 -2.26 3.38 25.09
CA SER A 116 -1.31 2.55 25.85
C SER A 116 -1.77 1.11 25.95
N LEU A 117 -0.78 0.21 26.06
CA LEU A 117 -0.98 -1.20 26.35
C LEU A 117 -0.05 -1.62 27.48
N GLU A 118 -0.61 -2.19 28.55
CA GLU A 118 0.15 -2.69 29.69
C GLU A 118 -0.24 -4.13 30.00
N MET A 119 0.74 -5.00 30.16
CA MET A 119 0.53 -6.28 30.82
C MET A 119 0.56 -6.05 32.32
N LEU A 120 -0.50 -6.46 33.03
CA LEU A 120 -0.64 -6.29 34.48
C LEU A 120 -0.19 -7.53 35.26
N SER A 121 -0.40 -8.72 34.69
CA SER A 121 0.04 -9.99 35.23
C SER A 121 0.48 -10.94 34.13
N PRO A 122 1.35 -11.92 34.42
CA PRO A 122 2.00 -12.22 35.69
C PRO A 122 3.13 -11.23 36.06
N VAL A 123 3.69 -10.48 35.10
CA VAL A 123 4.78 -9.51 35.34
C VAL A 123 4.39 -8.17 34.72
N PRO A 124 4.15 -7.12 35.52
CA PRO A 124 3.73 -5.83 34.99
C PRO A 124 4.80 -5.24 34.06
N ARG A 125 4.38 -4.79 32.87
CA ARG A 125 5.23 -4.08 31.90
C ARG A 125 4.40 -3.39 30.82
N LYS A 126 4.95 -2.31 30.27
CA LYS A 126 4.42 -1.68 29.05
C LYS A 126 4.71 -2.57 27.85
N LEU A 127 3.75 -2.63 26.92
CA LEU A 127 3.91 -3.25 25.60
C LEU A 127 3.76 -2.16 24.54
N THR A 128 4.65 -2.17 23.56
CA THR A 128 4.61 -1.18 22.48
C THR A 128 3.48 -1.53 21.50
N MET A 129 2.64 -0.54 21.20
CA MET A 129 1.47 -0.70 20.35
C MET A 129 1.21 0.55 19.51
N LEU A 130 0.40 0.40 18.48
CA LEU A 130 -0.29 1.48 17.75
C LEU A 130 -1.73 1.04 17.48
N GLY A 131 -2.70 1.87 17.83
CA GLY A 131 -4.09 1.65 17.42
C GLY A 131 -4.18 1.49 15.90
N LEU A 132 -5.04 0.60 15.43
CA LEU A 132 -5.29 0.49 14.00
C LEU A 132 -6.19 1.62 13.53
N GLY A 133 -5.90 2.15 12.36
CA GLY A 133 -6.75 3.17 11.73
C GLY A 133 -8.17 2.68 11.53
N ASN A 134 -9.13 3.58 11.72
CA ASN A 134 -10.56 3.30 11.76
C ASN A 134 -11.05 2.50 12.98
N SER A 135 -10.18 2.17 13.94
CA SER A 135 -10.62 1.57 15.20
C SER A 135 -11.41 2.56 16.06
N ILE A 136 -12.40 2.04 16.80
CA ILE A 136 -12.98 2.80 17.91
C ILE A 136 -12.03 2.82 19.11
N GLY A 137 -12.22 3.77 20.03
CA GLY A 137 -11.52 3.83 21.30
C GLY A 137 -12.09 2.88 22.35
N THR A 138 -11.44 2.85 23.52
CA THR A 138 -11.89 2.16 24.72
C THR A 138 -12.74 3.10 25.59
N PRO A 139 -13.49 2.59 26.57
CA PRO A 139 -13.94 3.41 27.70
C PRO A 139 -12.75 4.14 28.36
N ALA A 140 -13.02 5.28 29.02
CA ALA A 140 -11.97 6.12 29.62
C ALA A 140 -11.03 5.36 30.59
N ALA A 141 -11.56 4.37 31.32
CA ALA A 141 -10.77 3.51 32.21
C ALA A 141 -9.90 2.48 31.46
N GLY A 142 -10.06 2.36 30.13
CA GLY A 142 -9.50 1.29 29.35
C GLY A 142 -10.26 -0.03 29.47
N ILE A 143 -9.78 -1.06 28.78
CA ILE A 143 -10.27 -2.43 28.86
C ILE A 143 -9.19 -3.29 29.51
N THR A 144 -9.54 -3.95 30.64
CA THR A 144 -8.65 -4.89 31.31
C THR A 144 -9.24 -6.29 31.19
N ALA A 145 -8.51 -7.21 30.57
CA ALA A 145 -8.95 -8.58 30.36
C ALA A 145 -7.76 -9.54 30.16
N GLU A 146 -8.04 -10.84 30.26
CA GLU A 146 -7.11 -11.90 29.88
C GLU A 146 -6.84 -11.82 28.37
N ALA A 147 -5.57 -11.92 27.97
CA ALA A 147 -5.16 -12.01 26.59
C ALA A 147 -5.09 -13.48 26.14
N VAL A 148 -5.82 -13.82 25.08
CA VAL A 148 -5.82 -15.15 24.47
C VAL A 148 -5.18 -15.07 23.11
N VAL A 149 -4.11 -15.85 22.89
CA VAL A 149 -3.36 -15.83 21.64
C VAL A 149 -3.92 -16.89 20.69
N VAL A 150 -4.06 -16.49 19.44
CA VAL A 150 -4.43 -17.36 18.32
C VAL A 150 -3.47 -17.12 17.15
N ARG A 151 -3.16 -18.17 16.38
CA ARG A 151 -2.25 -18.10 15.22
C ARG A 151 -2.97 -17.74 13.92
N ASP A 152 -4.25 -18.09 13.84
CA ASP A 152 -5.08 -17.89 12.67
C ASP A 152 -6.56 -17.78 13.02
N PHE A 153 -7.40 -17.55 12.02
CA PHE A 153 -8.85 -17.46 12.19
C PHE A 153 -9.47 -18.83 12.51
N GLU A 154 -8.91 -19.90 12.01
CA GLU A 154 -9.36 -21.27 12.26
C GLU A 154 -9.16 -21.65 13.74
N GLU A 155 -8.08 -21.20 14.37
CA GLU A 155 -7.87 -21.37 15.81
C GLU A 155 -8.86 -20.54 16.63
N LEU A 156 -9.14 -19.30 16.24
CA LEU A 156 -10.18 -18.49 16.86
C LEU A 156 -11.56 -19.18 16.75
N ASP A 157 -11.90 -19.70 15.58
CA ASP A 157 -13.18 -20.38 15.36
C ASP A 157 -13.32 -21.65 16.23
N ARG A 158 -12.22 -22.39 16.46
CA ARG A 158 -12.21 -23.53 17.40
C ARG A 158 -12.40 -23.13 18.85
N LEU A 159 -11.83 -21.98 19.26
CA LEU A 159 -12.03 -21.46 20.62
C LEU A 159 -13.45 -20.95 20.83
N GLY A 160 -14.07 -20.40 19.79
CA GLY A 160 -15.45 -19.95 19.83
C GLY A 160 -15.73 -19.02 21.02
N GLU A 161 -16.82 -19.26 21.73
CA GLU A 161 -17.24 -18.43 22.88
C GLU A 161 -16.28 -18.47 24.09
N SER A 162 -15.26 -19.32 24.11
CA SER A 162 -14.27 -19.31 25.19
C SER A 162 -13.42 -18.01 25.23
N VAL A 163 -13.45 -17.20 24.15
CA VAL A 163 -12.83 -15.88 24.13
C VAL A 163 -13.75 -14.76 24.62
N ARG A 164 -14.98 -15.05 25.02
CA ARG A 164 -15.91 -14.05 25.52
C ARG A 164 -15.36 -13.29 26.73
N GLY A 165 -15.42 -11.96 26.64
CA GLY A 165 -14.87 -11.05 27.65
C GLY A 165 -13.34 -10.96 27.69
N LYS A 166 -12.64 -11.56 26.73
CA LYS A 166 -11.17 -11.56 26.63
C LYS A 166 -10.67 -10.65 25.50
N ILE A 167 -9.37 -10.39 25.48
CA ILE A 167 -8.67 -9.71 24.39
C ILE A 167 -8.02 -10.79 23.53
N VAL A 168 -8.41 -10.85 22.24
CA VAL A 168 -7.84 -11.79 21.28
C VAL A 168 -6.56 -11.21 20.69
N VAL A 169 -5.48 -11.99 20.70
CA VAL A 169 -4.17 -11.63 20.13
C VAL A 169 -3.89 -12.50 18.91
N TYR A 170 -3.88 -11.91 17.72
CA TYR A 170 -3.49 -12.62 16.49
C TYR A 170 -1.97 -12.62 16.35
N ASN A 171 -1.34 -13.76 16.57
CA ASN A 171 0.11 -13.95 16.37
C ASN A 171 0.39 -14.68 15.05
N ALA A 172 -0.14 -14.17 13.94
CA ALA A 172 0.08 -14.72 12.61
C ALA A 172 1.44 -14.24 12.05
N PRO A 173 2.40 -15.15 11.72
CA PRO A 173 3.67 -14.76 11.13
C PRO A 173 3.50 -14.09 9.77
N PHE A 174 4.35 -13.13 9.46
CA PHE A 174 4.41 -12.51 8.15
C PHE A 174 4.89 -13.52 7.09
N THR A 175 4.11 -13.71 6.04
CA THR A 175 4.49 -14.53 4.88
C THR A 175 4.54 -13.69 3.61
N SER A 176 3.53 -12.84 3.42
CA SER A 176 3.45 -11.77 2.46
C SER A 176 2.43 -10.76 2.97
N TYR A 177 2.48 -9.53 2.49
CA TYR A 177 1.50 -8.51 2.89
C TYR A 177 0.07 -8.96 2.57
N GLY A 178 -0.19 -9.36 1.34
CA GLY A 178 -1.53 -9.81 0.92
C GLY A 178 -2.11 -10.97 1.71
N ALA A 179 -1.27 -11.92 2.15
CA ALA A 179 -1.72 -13.06 2.96
C ALA A 179 -1.97 -12.67 4.42
N THR A 180 -1.18 -11.73 4.96
CA THR A 180 -1.17 -11.43 6.40
C THR A 180 -2.09 -10.26 6.76
N VAL A 181 -2.33 -9.30 5.86
CA VAL A 181 -3.13 -8.09 6.10
C VAL A 181 -4.57 -8.38 6.54
N ARG A 182 -5.12 -9.55 6.23
CA ARG A 182 -6.48 -9.94 6.63
C ARG A 182 -6.68 -9.94 8.16
N TYR A 183 -5.64 -10.22 8.95
CA TYR A 183 -5.73 -10.18 10.41
C TYR A 183 -5.90 -8.75 10.92
N ARG A 184 -5.24 -7.77 10.27
CA ARG A 184 -5.47 -6.34 10.52
C ARG A 184 -6.88 -5.92 10.09
N GLY A 185 -7.25 -6.24 8.86
CA GLY A 185 -8.51 -5.78 8.25
C GLY A 185 -9.77 -6.35 8.91
N GLN A 186 -9.76 -7.62 9.34
CA GLN A 186 -10.95 -8.35 9.74
C GLN A 186 -10.90 -8.85 11.20
N GLY A 187 -9.73 -8.82 11.84
CA GLY A 187 -9.50 -9.47 13.14
C GLY A 187 -10.47 -9.02 14.25
N ALA A 188 -10.73 -7.71 14.34
CA ALA A 188 -11.67 -7.17 15.33
C ALA A 188 -13.07 -7.77 15.17
N SER A 189 -13.64 -7.72 13.97
CA SER A 189 -15.01 -8.24 13.73
C SER A 189 -15.10 -9.75 13.94
N ARG A 190 -14.04 -10.50 13.56
CA ARG A 190 -14.00 -11.94 13.81
C ARG A 190 -13.95 -12.29 15.30
N ALA A 191 -13.16 -11.55 16.08
CA ALA A 191 -13.09 -11.73 17.52
C ALA A 191 -14.41 -11.31 18.21
N ALA A 192 -15.00 -10.19 17.77
CA ALA A 192 -16.26 -9.67 18.30
C ALA A 192 -17.43 -10.66 18.15
N ARG A 193 -17.45 -11.42 17.05
CA ARG A 193 -18.45 -12.48 16.81
C ARG A 193 -18.56 -13.47 17.98
N TYR A 194 -17.46 -13.74 18.65
CA TYR A 194 -17.38 -14.66 19.79
C TYR A 194 -17.40 -13.94 21.14
N GLY A 195 -17.71 -12.63 21.16
CA GLY A 195 -17.83 -11.84 22.38
C GLY A 195 -16.50 -11.37 22.97
N ALA A 196 -15.41 -11.36 22.21
CA ALA A 196 -14.18 -10.68 22.64
C ALA A 196 -14.42 -9.18 22.84
N VAL A 197 -13.67 -8.54 23.74
CA VAL A 197 -13.85 -7.13 24.11
C VAL A 197 -12.85 -6.20 23.44
N ALA A 198 -11.74 -6.73 22.91
CA ALA A 198 -10.76 -6.05 22.09
C ALA A 198 -9.95 -7.07 21.29
N ALA A 199 -9.19 -6.58 20.31
CA ALA A 199 -8.24 -7.40 19.56
C ALA A 199 -6.86 -6.73 19.48
N LEU A 200 -5.81 -7.54 19.47
CA LEU A 200 -4.43 -7.14 19.22
C LEU A 200 -3.91 -7.92 18.03
N VAL A 201 -3.18 -7.25 17.13
CA VAL A 201 -2.65 -7.87 15.92
C VAL A 201 -1.13 -7.73 15.91
N ARG A 202 -0.42 -8.84 15.75
CA ARG A 202 1.02 -8.81 15.47
C ARG A 202 1.27 -7.93 14.24
N SER A 203 2.25 -7.04 14.33
CA SER A 203 2.63 -6.15 13.25
C SER A 203 2.94 -6.89 11.96
N ILE A 204 2.45 -6.35 10.83
CA ILE A 204 2.57 -6.97 9.50
C ILE A 204 3.91 -6.57 8.88
N THR A 205 4.96 -7.22 9.33
CA THR A 205 6.34 -6.96 8.92
C THR A 205 7.19 -8.23 9.06
N PRO A 206 8.24 -8.40 8.23
CA PRO A 206 9.19 -9.49 8.39
C PRO A 206 10.20 -9.26 9.53
N VAL A 207 10.34 -8.01 10.03
CA VAL A 207 11.40 -7.66 10.99
C VAL A 207 10.87 -7.40 12.39
N SER A 208 11.67 -7.82 13.39
CA SER A 208 11.37 -7.71 14.82
C SER A 208 12.31 -6.65 15.43
N LEU A 209 11.85 -5.38 15.46
CA LEU A 209 12.61 -4.21 15.92
C LEU A 209 11.80 -3.30 16.86
N GLN A 210 10.91 -3.88 17.68
CA GLN A 210 10.02 -3.15 18.59
C GLN A 210 9.15 -2.09 17.90
N THR A 211 8.94 -2.22 16.59
CA THR A 211 8.19 -1.25 15.78
C THR A 211 6.80 -1.79 15.49
N PRO A 212 5.73 -1.17 16.03
CA PRO A 212 4.37 -1.53 15.68
C PRO A 212 3.99 -0.92 14.33
N HIS A 213 3.27 -1.68 13.52
CA HIS A 213 2.77 -1.26 12.20
C HIS A 213 1.27 -1.03 12.27
N THR A 214 0.83 0.21 12.07
CA THR A 214 -0.60 0.56 11.99
C THR A 214 -1.19 0.18 10.62
N GLY A 215 -2.25 0.80 10.22
CA GLY A 215 -2.96 0.64 8.95
C GLY A 215 -4.46 0.51 9.17
N ALA A 216 -5.25 0.74 8.13
CA ALA A 216 -6.69 0.68 8.22
C ALA A 216 -7.22 -0.72 8.53
N MET A 217 -8.26 -0.74 9.34
CA MET A 217 -9.13 -1.90 9.54
C MET A 217 -10.55 -1.58 9.08
N GLN A 218 -11.36 -2.61 8.92
CA GLN A 218 -12.75 -2.47 8.53
C GLN A 218 -13.65 -3.29 9.46
N TYR A 219 -14.66 -2.65 10.01
CA TYR A 219 -15.69 -3.35 10.79
C TYR A 219 -16.71 -4.01 9.85
N ASP A 220 -17.06 -5.26 10.16
CA ASP A 220 -18.26 -5.90 9.63
C ASP A 220 -19.48 -5.27 10.31
N PRO A 221 -20.41 -4.64 9.57
CA PRO A 221 -21.59 -4.00 10.17
C PRO A 221 -22.53 -4.98 10.88
N ALA A 222 -22.42 -6.27 10.63
CA ALA A 222 -23.18 -7.32 11.30
C ALA A 222 -22.60 -7.71 12.68
N GLN A 223 -21.43 -7.18 13.06
CA GLN A 223 -20.75 -7.52 14.31
C GLN A 223 -20.61 -6.29 15.22
N PRO A 224 -20.55 -6.49 16.55
CA PRO A 224 -20.18 -5.41 17.47
C PRO A 224 -18.81 -4.83 17.12
N GLN A 225 -18.66 -3.51 17.22
CA GLN A 225 -17.37 -2.87 17.08
C GLN A 225 -16.58 -2.99 18.39
N ILE A 226 -15.35 -3.46 18.31
CA ILE A 226 -14.42 -3.54 19.45
C ILE A 226 -13.10 -2.84 19.10
N PRO A 227 -12.39 -2.24 20.08
CA PRO A 227 -11.08 -1.63 19.84
C PRO A 227 -10.06 -2.64 19.33
N VAL A 228 -9.19 -2.19 18.42
CA VAL A 228 -8.13 -3.02 17.89
C VAL A 228 -6.83 -2.24 17.68
N ALA A 229 -5.70 -2.85 18.04
CA ALA A 229 -4.37 -2.26 17.93
C ALA A 229 -3.36 -3.26 17.36
N ALA A 230 -2.36 -2.73 16.65
CA ALA A 230 -1.15 -3.48 16.34
C ALA A 230 -0.21 -3.50 17.54
N ILE A 231 0.45 -4.64 17.75
CA ILE A 231 1.53 -4.80 18.73
C ILE A 231 2.80 -5.26 18.02
N THR A 232 3.95 -5.03 18.64
CA THR A 232 5.22 -5.47 18.08
C THR A 232 5.28 -6.99 17.98
N ILE A 233 6.14 -7.49 17.09
CA ILE A 233 6.41 -8.94 16.99
C ILE A 233 6.87 -9.49 18.34
N GLU A 234 7.76 -8.75 19.03
CA GLU A 234 8.29 -9.17 20.33
C GLU A 234 7.20 -9.28 21.40
N ALA A 235 6.23 -8.37 21.40
CA ALA A 235 5.10 -8.41 22.32
C ALA A 235 4.16 -9.60 22.01
N ALA A 236 3.86 -9.84 20.73
CA ALA A 236 3.06 -10.98 20.30
C ALA A 236 3.72 -12.31 20.66
N GLU A 237 5.02 -12.46 20.39
CA GLU A 237 5.81 -13.63 20.73
C GLU A 237 5.95 -13.85 22.25
N LEU A 238 6.05 -12.76 23.02
CA LEU A 238 6.03 -12.86 24.48
C LEU A 238 4.71 -13.45 24.99
N LEU A 239 3.58 -12.92 24.51
CA LEU A 239 2.25 -13.39 24.88
C LEU A 239 2.02 -14.83 24.41
N GLN A 240 2.53 -15.22 23.23
CA GLN A 240 2.50 -16.59 22.74
C GLN A 240 3.23 -17.54 23.67
N ARG A 241 4.48 -17.24 24.06
CA ARG A 241 5.25 -18.09 24.97
C ARG A 241 4.61 -18.24 26.35
N MET A 242 3.91 -17.19 26.84
CA MET A 242 3.13 -17.26 28.06
C MET A 242 1.93 -18.20 27.90
N HIS A 243 1.19 -18.02 26.81
CA HIS A 243 0.04 -18.87 26.48
C HIS A 243 0.44 -20.35 26.39
N ASP A 244 1.54 -20.66 25.68
CA ASP A 244 2.05 -22.04 25.50
C ASP A 244 2.47 -22.72 26.81
N ARG A 245 2.85 -21.92 27.83
CA ARG A 245 3.15 -22.42 29.21
C ARG A 245 1.93 -22.56 30.10
N GLY A 246 0.75 -22.14 29.59
CA GLY A 246 -0.49 -22.12 30.39
C GLY A 246 -0.66 -20.87 31.29
N ASP A 247 0.21 -19.87 31.13
CA ASP A 247 0.04 -18.56 31.76
C ASP A 247 -1.21 -17.87 31.17
N ARG A 248 -1.88 -17.06 32.00
CA ARG A 248 -3.05 -16.26 31.61
C ARG A 248 -2.74 -14.77 31.76
N PRO A 249 -1.99 -14.16 30.83
CA PRO A 249 -1.62 -12.76 30.94
C PRO A 249 -2.87 -11.87 30.92
N THR A 250 -2.94 -10.96 31.90
CA THR A 250 -3.97 -9.91 31.92
C THR A 250 -3.35 -8.64 31.38
N VAL A 251 -3.98 -8.03 30.38
CA VAL A 251 -3.54 -6.78 29.77
C VAL A 251 -4.59 -5.68 29.94
N ARG A 252 -4.12 -4.44 29.99
CA ARG A 252 -4.97 -3.25 29.95
C ARG A 252 -4.67 -2.46 28.68
N LEU A 253 -5.68 -2.34 27.82
CA LEU A 253 -5.65 -1.53 26.60
C LEU A 253 -6.40 -0.22 26.86
N LYS A 254 -5.79 0.92 26.53
CA LYS A 254 -6.43 2.23 26.52
C LYS A 254 -6.21 2.88 25.15
N MET A 255 -7.27 3.38 24.54
CA MET A 255 -7.26 4.07 23.26
C MET A 255 -8.33 5.17 23.24
N GLU A 256 -7.97 6.37 22.81
CA GLU A 256 -8.90 7.52 22.66
C GLU A 256 -9.40 7.69 21.24
N ALA A 257 -9.08 6.74 20.36
CA ALA A 257 -9.41 6.76 18.95
C ALA A 257 -10.90 7.02 18.70
N LYS A 258 -11.20 7.89 17.76
CA LYS A 258 -12.59 8.26 17.41
C LYS A 258 -12.69 8.83 16.01
N PHE A 259 -13.89 8.74 15.44
CA PHE A 259 -14.27 9.50 14.26
C PHE A 259 -14.83 10.88 14.67
N LEU A 260 -14.41 11.89 13.94
CA LEU A 260 -15.01 13.21 13.89
C LEU A 260 -15.91 13.29 12.63
N PRO A 261 -16.70 14.35 12.46
CA PRO A 261 -17.41 14.57 11.19
C PRO A 261 -16.45 14.54 10.01
N ASP A 262 -16.89 13.98 8.88
CA ASP A 262 -16.12 14.00 7.63
C ASP A 262 -15.59 15.40 7.32
N ALA A 263 -14.35 15.48 6.84
CA ALA A 263 -13.67 16.72 6.52
C ALA A 263 -13.58 16.93 5.00
N GLU A 264 -13.55 18.21 4.58
CA GLU A 264 -13.25 18.55 3.19
C GLU A 264 -11.73 18.44 2.97
N SER A 265 -11.32 17.72 1.93
CA SER A 265 -9.97 17.60 1.42
C SER A 265 -9.99 17.70 -0.11
N ALA A 266 -8.91 17.40 -0.81
CA ALA A 266 -8.88 17.47 -2.26
C ALA A 266 -7.78 16.59 -2.89
N ASN A 267 -8.05 16.11 -4.12
CA ASN A 267 -6.97 15.69 -5.03
C ASN A 267 -6.26 16.92 -5.60
N VAL A 268 -4.95 16.86 -5.78
CA VAL A 268 -4.19 17.89 -6.51
C VAL A 268 -3.93 17.40 -7.93
N ILE A 269 -4.28 18.19 -8.92
CA ILE A 269 -4.14 17.84 -10.34
C ILE A 269 -3.31 18.90 -11.05
N ALA A 270 -2.37 18.45 -11.88
CA ALA A 270 -1.59 19.30 -12.75
C ALA A 270 -1.31 18.58 -14.09
N GLU A 271 -0.92 19.30 -15.12
CA GLU A 271 -0.76 18.74 -16.45
C GLU A 271 0.49 19.26 -17.17
N VAL A 272 1.04 18.42 -18.06
CA VAL A 272 1.83 18.83 -19.22
C VAL A 272 0.91 18.65 -20.42
N LYS A 273 0.33 19.74 -20.91
CA LYS A 273 -0.72 19.70 -21.94
C LYS A 273 -0.20 19.17 -23.25
N GLY A 274 -0.93 18.21 -23.84
CA GLY A 274 -0.65 17.63 -25.16
C GLY A 274 -0.81 18.63 -26.31
N THR A 275 -0.03 18.42 -27.37
CA THR A 275 0.01 19.34 -28.53
C THR A 275 -0.91 18.92 -29.67
N GLU A 276 -1.17 17.62 -29.86
CA GLU A 276 -1.96 17.09 -30.97
C GLU A 276 -3.26 16.41 -30.50
N ARG A 277 -3.19 15.70 -29.38
CA ARG A 277 -4.31 14.94 -28.79
C ARG A 277 -4.46 15.27 -27.30
N PRO A 278 -4.75 16.53 -26.97
CA PRO A 278 -4.75 17.00 -25.57
C PRO A 278 -5.81 16.33 -24.69
N ASP A 279 -6.82 15.71 -25.28
CA ASP A 279 -7.87 14.98 -24.57
C ASP A 279 -7.47 13.54 -24.19
N GLU A 280 -6.43 12.97 -24.84
CA GLU A 280 -5.91 11.68 -24.48
C GLU A 280 -4.92 11.83 -23.32
N ILE A 281 -5.09 11.01 -22.27
CA ILE A 281 -4.40 11.19 -20.98
C ILE A 281 -3.44 10.02 -20.71
N VAL A 282 -2.22 10.36 -20.36
CA VAL A 282 -1.28 9.49 -19.62
C VAL A 282 -1.23 10.01 -18.19
N LEU A 283 -1.77 9.24 -17.25
CA LEU A 283 -1.84 9.62 -15.84
C LEU A 283 -0.64 9.06 -15.09
N ILE A 284 -0.01 9.88 -14.24
CA ILE A 284 1.03 9.49 -13.28
C ILE A 284 0.63 9.99 -11.89
N SER A 285 0.77 9.15 -10.88
CA SER A 285 0.17 9.44 -9.57
C SER A 285 0.87 8.78 -8.39
N GLY A 286 0.48 9.20 -7.21
CA GLY A 286 0.66 8.62 -5.91
C GLY A 286 -0.39 9.17 -4.96
N HIS A 287 -0.45 8.69 -3.69
CA HIS A 287 -1.35 9.25 -2.69
C HIS A 287 -0.63 10.25 -1.77
N TYR A 288 -1.33 11.33 -1.44
CA TYR A 288 -0.72 12.46 -0.77
C TYR A 288 -0.96 12.48 0.72
N ASP A 289 -1.93 11.73 1.20
CA ASP A 289 -2.08 11.43 2.63
C ASP A 289 -1.03 10.41 3.09
N SER A 290 -0.90 10.25 4.37
CA SER A 290 -0.06 9.25 5.04
C SER A 290 -0.63 8.94 6.41
N TRP A 291 -0.19 7.88 7.05
CA TRP A 291 -0.53 7.65 8.45
C TRP A 291 -0.05 8.80 9.35
N ASP A 292 -0.69 8.92 10.53
CA ASP A 292 -0.42 9.90 11.58
C ASP A 292 0.82 9.57 12.43
N VAL A 293 1.63 8.64 11.95
CA VAL A 293 2.91 8.21 12.55
C VAL A 293 4.01 8.30 11.49
N GLY A 294 5.25 8.56 11.91
CA GLY A 294 6.32 8.80 10.93
C GLY A 294 6.14 10.12 10.17
N GLN A 295 6.60 10.18 8.94
CA GLN A 295 6.53 11.34 8.06
C GLN A 295 5.85 11.02 6.72
N GLY A 296 5.55 9.73 6.43
CA GLY A 296 5.05 9.30 5.13
C GLY A 296 6.03 9.64 4.01
N ALA A 297 7.30 9.27 4.19
CA ALA A 297 8.35 9.58 3.22
C ALA A 297 8.37 8.57 2.07
N HIS A 298 8.32 7.27 2.37
CA HIS A 298 8.15 6.21 1.40
C HIS A 298 6.67 5.98 1.04
N ASP A 299 5.76 6.20 1.99
CA ASP A 299 4.34 5.89 1.91
C ASP A 299 3.48 7.15 2.13
N ASP A 300 3.09 7.92 1.10
CA ASP A 300 3.60 7.87 -0.27
C ASP A 300 4.07 9.26 -0.74
N GLY A 301 4.73 10.02 0.16
CA GLY A 301 5.33 11.31 -0.22
C GLY A 301 6.30 11.16 -1.40
N GLY A 302 7.10 10.09 -1.40
CA GLY A 302 8.09 9.80 -2.43
C GLY A 302 7.47 9.57 -3.80
N GLY A 303 6.40 8.79 -3.91
CA GLY A 303 5.69 8.55 -5.16
C GLY A 303 5.00 9.80 -5.69
N CYS A 304 4.36 10.57 -4.82
CA CYS A 304 3.80 11.86 -5.17
C CYS A 304 4.84 12.81 -5.75
N ILE A 305 5.98 12.97 -5.09
CA ILE A 305 7.07 13.85 -5.55
C ILE A 305 7.68 13.30 -6.86
N MET A 306 7.79 12.00 -7.01
CA MET A 306 8.26 11.36 -8.25
C MET A 306 7.37 11.74 -9.45
N ALA A 307 6.05 11.60 -9.33
CA ALA A 307 5.10 11.94 -10.38
C ALA A 307 5.14 13.45 -10.71
N TRP A 308 5.16 14.28 -9.69
CA TRP A 308 5.24 15.74 -9.85
C TRP A 308 6.55 16.17 -10.53
N GLU A 309 7.70 15.69 -10.04
CA GLU A 309 9.02 16.04 -10.60
C GLU A 309 9.20 15.52 -12.04
N ALA A 310 8.62 14.36 -12.37
CA ALA A 310 8.61 13.86 -13.74
C ALA A 310 7.94 14.86 -14.69
N ALA A 311 6.76 15.35 -14.35
CA ALA A 311 6.03 16.35 -15.15
C ALA A 311 6.77 17.70 -15.21
N ARG A 312 7.28 18.19 -14.06
CA ARG A 312 8.07 19.43 -14.01
C ARG A 312 9.30 19.36 -14.90
N LEU A 313 10.00 18.23 -14.86
CA LEU A 313 11.22 18.04 -15.64
C LEU A 313 10.93 18.09 -17.14
N LEU A 314 9.84 17.49 -17.62
CA LEU A 314 9.42 17.57 -19.02
C LEU A 314 9.13 19.02 -19.45
N LYS A 315 8.46 19.79 -18.58
CA LYS A 315 8.22 21.23 -18.81
C LYS A 315 9.52 22.02 -18.92
N GLU A 316 10.45 21.83 -17.97
CA GLU A 316 11.75 22.52 -17.95
C GLU A 316 12.60 22.21 -19.17
N LEU A 317 12.58 20.96 -19.64
CA LEU A 317 13.28 20.53 -20.85
C LEU A 317 12.61 20.97 -22.15
N GLY A 318 11.43 21.62 -22.08
CA GLY A 318 10.66 22.02 -23.25
C GLY A 318 10.11 20.84 -24.06
N LEU A 319 9.99 19.66 -23.45
CA LEU A 319 9.43 18.47 -24.07
C LEU A 319 7.89 18.56 -24.06
N ARG A 320 7.30 18.56 -25.26
CA ARG A 320 5.86 18.74 -25.46
C ARG A 320 5.30 17.49 -26.13
N PRO A 321 4.71 16.57 -25.34
CA PRO A 321 4.14 15.34 -25.88
C PRO A 321 2.88 15.62 -26.69
N LYS A 322 2.44 14.65 -27.51
CA LYS A 322 1.22 14.75 -28.29
C LYS A 322 -0.04 14.65 -27.42
N ARG A 323 -0.02 13.77 -26.40
CA ARG A 323 -1.07 13.58 -25.39
C ARG A 323 -0.76 14.34 -24.12
N THR A 324 -1.75 14.61 -23.32
CA THR A 324 -1.58 15.23 -22.01
C THR A 324 -1.02 14.21 -21.01
N ILE A 325 0.04 14.61 -20.30
CA ILE A 325 0.49 13.91 -19.08
C ILE A 325 -0.18 14.60 -17.91
N ARG A 326 -0.97 13.85 -17.13
CA ARG A 326 -1.69 14.35 -15.96
C ARG A 326 -1.08 13.78 -14.70
N VAL A 327 -0.67 14.65 -13.80
CA VAL A 327 -0.29 14.31 -12.42
C VAL A 327 -1.53 14.34 -11.54
N VAL A 328 -1.74 13.32 -10.74
CA VAL A 328 -2.76 13.30 -9.70
C VAL A 328 -2.11 12.89 -8.37
N LEU A 329 -2.19 13.77 -7.37
CA LEU A 329 -1.86 13.45 -6.00
C LEU A 329 -3.19 13.18 -5.29
N TYR A 330 -3.46 11.90 -5.03
CA TYR A 330 -4.74 11.47 -4.45
C TYR A 330 -4.80 11.74 -2.96
N THR A 331 -5.98 12.05 -2.45
CA THR A 331 -6.26 12.15 -1.02
C THR A 331 -6.98 10.90 -0.53
N ASN A 332 -6.75 10.52 0.73
CA ASN A 332 -7.48 9.46 1.42
C ASN A 332 -7.30 8.05 0.83
N GLU A 333 -6.09 7.67 0.47
CA GLU A 333 -5.77 6.27 0.17
C GLU A 333 -5.81 5.44 1.45
N GLU A 334 -5.05 5.86 2.46
CA GLU A 334 -4.68 5.13 3.67
C GLU A 334 -5.86 4.57 4.46
N ASN A 335 -6.99 5.29 4.44
CA ASN A 335 -8.16 4.88 5.22
C ASN A 335 -9.50 5.03 4.48
N GLY A 336 -9.51 5.05 3.12
CA GLY A 336 -10.80 5.15 2.46
C GLY A 336 -10.89 5.10 0.94
N LEU A 337 -9.85 5.39 0.16
CA LEU A 337 -9.86 5.49 -1.31
C LEU A 337 -10.86 6.52 -1.88
N ARG A 338 -11.17 7.58 -1.11
CA ARG A 338 -12.17 8.58 -1.55
C ARG A 338 -11.65 9.40 -2.74
N GLY A 339 -10.33 9.69 -2.78
CA GLY A 339 -9.69 10.45 -3.85
C GLY A 339 -9.77 9.72 -5.20
N GLY A 340 -9.36 8.46 -5.24
CA GLY A 340 -9.42 7.63 -6.46
C GLY A 340 -10.85 7.41 -6.96
N ASN A 341 -11.81 7.20 -6.03
CA ASN A 341 -13.22 7.07 -6.39
C ASN A 341 -13.80 8.39 -6.93
N ALA A 342 -13.47 9.52 -6.32
CA ALA A 342 -13.92 10.84 -6.78
C ALA A 342 -13.37 11.16 -8.18
N TYR A 343 -12.09 10.83 -8.44
CA TYR A 343 -11.50 10.97 -9.78
C TYR A 343 -12.26 10.12 -10.81
N ARG A 344 -12.50 8.84 -10.53
CA ARG A 344 -13.29 7.97 -11.43
C ARG A 344 -14.65 8.60 -11.73
N ASP A 345 -15.36 9.08 -10.73
CA ASP A 345 -16.72 9.60 -10.89
C ASP A 345 -16.74 10.93 -11.68
N ALA A 346 -15.78 11.81 -11.41
CA ALA A 346 -15.64 13.09 -12.12
C ALA A 346 -15.29 12.91 -13.61
N TYR A 347 -14.43 11.91 -13.93
CA TYR A 347 -13.92 11.70 -15.29
C TYR A 347 -14.53 10.48 -15.99
N ARG A 348 -15.61 9.89 -15.46
CA ARG A 348 -16.25 8.67 -16.00
C ARG A 348 -16.49 8.70 -17.50
N ALA A 349 -16.97 9.82 -18.03
CA ALA A 349 -17.23 9.98 -19.46
C ALA A 349 -15.96 10.08 -20.32
N GLU A 350 -14.82 10.34 -19.70
CA GLU A 350 -13.54 10.55 -20.36
C GLU A 350 -12.54 9.40 -20.14
N LEU A 351 -12.89 8.40 -19.33
CA LEU A 351 -11.98 7.31 -18.97
C LEU A 351 -11.49 6.52 -20.19
N SER A 352 -12.30 6.40 -21.24
CA SER A 352 -11.90 5.77 -22.51
C SER A 352 -10.76 6.51 -23.22
N LYS A 353 -10.46 7.76 -22.86
CA LYS A 353 -9.35 8.56 -23.38
C LYS A 353 -8.09 8.41 -22.52
N HIS A 354 -8.14 7.71 -21.38
CA HIS A 354 -6.96 7.42 -20.56
C HIS A 354 -6.19 6.26 -21.19
N VAL A 355 -5.02 6.56 -21.76
CA VAL A 355 -4.18 5.60 -22.48
C VAL A 355 -3.43 4.69 -21.53
N LEU A 356 -2.99 5.24 -20.40
CA LEU A 356 -2.28 4.53 -19.33
C LEU A 356 -2.40 5.33 -18.04
N ALA A 357 -2.60 4.65 -16.92
CA ALA A 357 -2.46 5.22 -15.57
C ALA A 357 -1.33 4.50 -14.85
N ILE A 358 -0.36 5.25 -14.31
CA ILE A 358 0.79 4.73 -13.57
C ILE A 358 0.73 5.27 -12.14
N GLU A 359 0.73 4.39 -11.16
CA GLU A 359 0.81 4.75 -9.74
C GLU A 359 2.15 4.34 -9.15
N SER A 360 2.67 5.16 -8.24
CA SER A 360 3.84 4.84 -7.44
C SER A 360 3.41 4.79 -5.98
N ASP A 361 3.36 3.58 -5.41
CA ASP A 361 2.95 3.31 -4.03
C ASP A 361 3.61 2.00 -3.55
N SER A 362 4.94 1.95 -3.67
CA SER A 362 5.75 0.81 -3.20
C SER A 362 7.07 1.30 -2.61
N GLY A 363 7.08 2.55 -2.19
CA GLY A 363 8.26 3.24 -1.70
C GLY A 363 9.20 3.74 -2.81
N THR A 364 10.24 4.42 -2.37
CA THR A 364 11.21 5.11 -3.26
C THR A 364 12.57 4.45 -3.12
N TYR A 365 12.71 3.27 -3.69
CA TYR A 365 13.94 2.49 -3.75
C TYR A 365 14.47 2.47 -5.19
N LYS A 366 15.59 1.77 -5.42
CA LYS A 366 16.15 1.62 -6.76
C LYS A 366 15.09 1.05 -7.73
N PRO A 367 14.78 1.74 -8.85
CA PRO A 367 13.79 1.25 -9.79
C PRO A 367 14.31 0.03 -10.55
N GLU A 368 13.42 -0.93 -10.81
CA GLU A 368 13.67 -2.14 -11.60
C GLU A 368 12.90 -2.14 -12.92
N GLY A 369 11.91 -1.26 -13.05
CA GLY A 369 11.05 -1.14 -14.22
C GLY A 369 9.59 -0.86 -13.87
N PHE A 370 8.67 -1.47 -14.61
CA PHE A 370 7.24 -1.25 -14.41
C PHE A 370 6.47 -2.56 -14.33
N GLY A 371 5.43 -2.59 -13.51
CA GLY A 371 4.38 -3.58 -13.57
C GLY A 371 3.26 -3.09 -14.49
N LEU A 372 2.70 -3.95 -15.33
CA LEU A 372 1.54 -3.64 -16.17
C LEU A 372 0.43 -4.63 -15.87
N ALA A 373 -0.78 -4.13 -15.65
CA ALA A 373 -1.96 -4.97 -15.40
C ALA A 373 -2.13 -6.04 -16.50
N THR A 374 -2.51 -7.23 -16.12
CA THR A 374 -2.72 -8.35 -17.08
C THR A 374 -3.86 -8.08 -18.05
N THR A 375 -4.80 -7.21 -17.67
CA THR A 375 -5.93 -6.78 -18.50
C THR A 375 -5.56 -5.73 -19.55
N ALA A 376 -4.34 -5.17 -19.49
CA ALA A 376 -3.89 -4.18 -20.46
C ALA A 376 -3.77 -4.77 -21.88
N PRO A 377 -4.04 -3.97 -22.92
CA PRO A 377 -3.92 -4.41 -24.30
C PRO A 377 -2.53 -4.97 -24.62
N LEU A 378 -2.46 -6.08 -25.36
CA LEU A 378 -1.18 -6.71 -25.76
C LEU A 378 -0.28 -5.75 -26.54
N GLN A 379 -0.85 -4.88 -27.36
CA GLN A 379 -0.08 -3.86 -28.10
C GLN A 379 0.57 -2.84 -27.16
N LEU A 380 -0.14 -2.41 -26.13
CA LEU A 380 0.43 -1.52 -25.10
C LEU A 380 1.60 -2.21 -24.37
N ARG A 381 1.41 -3.47 -23.97
CA ARG A 381 2.47 -4.27 -23.34
C ARG A 381 3.72 -4.35 -24.21
N SER A 382 3.54 -4.65 -25.51
CA SER A 382 4.66 -4.70 -26.47
C SER A 382 5.37 -3.34 -26.59
N ASN A 383 4.61 -2.26 -26.66
CA ASN A 383 5.18 -0.91 -26.71
C ASN A 383 5.93 -0.55 -25.42
N LEU A 384 5.38 -0.87 -24.22
CA LEU A 384 6.06 -0.58 -22.95
C LEU A 384 7.36 -1.39 -22.81
N GLN A 385 7.38 -2.66 -23.27
CA GLN A 385 8.62 -3.45 -23.32
C GLN A 385 9.69 -2.83 -24.22
N GLU A 386 9.28 -2.25 -25.33
CA GLU A 386 10.21 -1.57 -26.23
C GLU A 386 10.71 -0.25 -25.60
N ILE A 387 9.82 0.55 -25.01
CA ILE A 387 10.16 1.81 -24.32
C ILE A 387 11.11 1.56 -23.14
N ALA A 388 10.89 0.50 -22.38
CA ALA A 388 11.72 0.15 -21.23
C ALA A 388 13.19 -0.01 -21.59
N LYS A 389 13.53 -0.44 -22.82
CA LYS A 389 14.94 -0.51 -23.29
C LYS A 389 15.68 0.83 -23.21
N LEU A 390 14.96 1.97 -23.26
CA LEU A 390 15.56 3.31 -23.06
C LEU A 390 16.05 3.52 -21.61
N LEU A 391 15.56 2.71 -20.67
CA LEU A 391 15.87 2.78 -19.25
C LEU A 391 16.95 1.75 -18.81
N ALA A 392 17.47 0.93 -19.73
CA ALA A 392 18.46 -0.11 -19.42
C ALA A 392 19.71 0.46 -18.74
N GLY A 393 20.13 1.67 -19.12
CA GLY A 393 21.30 2.35 -18.52
C GLY A 393 21.12 2.74 -17.04
N ILE A 394 19.88 2.75 -16.54
CA ILE A 394 19.56 3.03 -15.13
C ILE A 394 18.97 1.80 -14.42
N GLY A 395 18.92 0.63 -15.08
CA GLY A 395 18.45 -0.64 -14.51
C GLY A 395 16.93 -0.73 -14.32
N ALA A 396 16.13 0.09 -15.03
CA ALA A 396 14.68 0.15 -14.90
C ALA A 396 13.97 -0.37 -16.16
N ASP A 397 14.49 -1.41 -16.80
CA ASP A 397 14.07 -1.90 -18.11
C ASP A 397 13.18 -3.15 -18.08
N SER A 398 12.72 -3.58 -16.92
CA SER A 398 11.78 -4.70 -16.82
C SER A 398 10.31 -4.26 -16.99
N ILE A 399 9.48 -5.15 -17.58
CA ILE A 399 8.00 -5.00 -17.60
C ILE A 399 7.38 -6.27 -17.05
N ALA A 400 6.95 -6.21 -15.80
CA ALA A 400 6.29 -7.33 -15.11
C ALA A 400 4.78 -7.38 -15.42
N ALA A 401 4.12 -8.50 -15.09
CA ALA A 401 2.71 -8.77 -15.41
C ALA A 401 1.75 -8.54 -14.23
N ASN A 402 2.00 -7.58 -13.35
CA ASN A 402 1.21 -7.37 -12.11
C ASN A 402 1.19 -5.92 -11.66
N GLY A 403 1.00 -4.98 -12.59
CA GLY A 403 0.93 -3.55 -12.28
C GLY A 403 -0.47 -3.07 -11.92
N GLY A 404 -0.52 -1.91 -11.31
CA GLY A 404 -1.70 -1.21 -10.85
C GLY A 404 -1.40 -0.46 -9.57
N GLY A 405 -2.43 0.06 -8.93
CA GLY A 405 -2.35 0.72 -7.64
C GLY A 405 -3.73 0.85 -7.02
N ALA A 406 -3.78 1.25 -5.76
CA ALA A 406 -5.03 1.35 -5.01
C ALA A 406 -5.89 2.51 -5.54
N ASP A 407 -5.29 3.68 -5.77
CA ASP A 407 -6.00 4.88 -6.22
C ASP A 407 -6.41 4.86 -7.68
N ILE A 408 -5.61 4.25 -8.57
CA ILE A 408 -6.01 4.02 -9.96
C ILE A 408 -6.92 2.79 -10.12
N GLY A 409 -7.04 1.95 -9.10
CA GLY A 409 -7.92 0.79 -9.08
C GLY A 409 -9.36 1.08 -9.50
N PRO A 410 -10.01 2.16 -9.03
CA PRO A 410 -11.34 2.55 -9.50
C PRO A 410 -11.46 2.75 -11.01
N ILE A 411 -10.51 3.43 -11.65
CA ILE A 411 -10.52 3.66 -13.10
C ILE A 411 -10.09 2.42 -13.88
N MET A 412 -9.21 1.58 -13.32
CA MET A 412 -8.85 0.29 -13.94
C MET A 412 -10.05 -0.64 -14.06
N ARG A 413 -10.96 -0.64 -13.08
CA ARG A 413 -12.22 -1.40 -13.14
C ARG A 413 -13.17 -0.93 -14.24
N GLU A 414 -13.01 0.31 -14.69
CA GLU A 414 -13.75 0.89 -15.85
C GLU A 414 -12.98 0.70 -17.18
N GLY A 415 -11.88 -0.06 -17.19
CA GLY A 415 -11.14 -0.44 -18.39
C GLY A 415 -9.88 0.38 -18.71
N VAL A 416 -9.49 1.34 -17.87
CA VAL A 416 -8.24 2.08 -18.05
C VAL A 416 -7.06 1.13 -17.80
N PRO A 417 -6.05 1.05 -18.72
CA PRO A 417 -4.84 0.28 -18.48
C PRO A 417 -4.05 0.83 -17.29
N GLY A 418 -3.78 -0.03 -16.30
CA GLY A 418 -3.03 0.34 -15.11
C GLY A 418 -1.61 -0.20 -15.10
N ALA A 419 -0.70 0.58 -14.54
CA ALA A 419 0.69 0.21 -14.29
C ALA A 419 1.16 0.72 -12.93
N SER A 420 2.26 0.14 -12.45
CA SER A 420 3.02 0.64 -11.29
C SER A 420 4.49 0.79 -11.67
N ILE A 421 5.22 1.68 -10.99
CA ILE A 421 6.67 1.60 -11.01
C ILE A 421 7.10 0.50 -10.03
N ASN A 422 7.99 -0.39 -10.47
CA ASN A 422 8.55 -1.44 -9.63
C ASN A 422 9.92 -1.01 -9.11
N VAL A 423 10.14 -1.20 -7.83
CA VAL A 423 11.38 -0.87 -7.13
C VAL A 423 11.91 -2.06 -6.35
N GLU A 424 13.17 -2.03 -5.93
CA GLU A 424 13.76 -3.00 -4.99
C GLU A 424 13.13 -2.78 -3.61
N GLY A 425 11.96 -3.32 -3.40
CA GLY A 425 11.10 -3.09 -2.23
C GLY A 425 11.32 -4.08 -1.08
N SER A 426 12.44 -4.81 -1.01
CA SER A 426 12.67 -5.84 0.03
C SER A 426 12.60 -5.28 1.45
N ARG A 427 12.90 -4.00 1.64
CA ARG A 427 12.89 -3.31 2.92
C ARG A 427 11.66 -2.44 3.17
N TYR A 428 10.73 -2.36 2.23
CA TYR A 428 9.54 -1.52 2.36
C TYR A 428 8.73 -1.86 3.62
N PHE A 429 8.45 -3.14 3.82
CA PHE A 429 7.71 -3.61 4.99
C PHE A 429 8.49 -3.59 6.31
N ASP A 430 9.76 -3.17 6.32
CA ASP A 430 10.48 -2.89 7.57
C ASP A 430 9.95 -1.64 8.26
N ILE A 431 9.50 -0.64 7.48
CA ILE A 431 9.14 0.70 7.93
C ILE A 431 7.72 1.14 7.57
N HIS A 432 7.07 0.46 6.60
CA HIS A 432 5.71 0.75 6.14
C HIS A 432 4.73 0.87 7.30
N HIS A 433 3.98 1.98 7.37
CA HIS A 433 3.00 2.29 8.41
C HIS A 433 3.58 2.37 9.84
N THR A 434 4.80 2.87 9.98
CA THR A 434 5.48 3.00 11.27
C THR A 434 6.04 4.40 11.51
N PRO A 435 6.41 4.73 12.77
CA PRO A 435 7.16 5.95 13.06
C PRO A 435 8.53 6.04 12.36
N ALA A 436 9.02 4.94 11.77
CA ALA A 436 10.31 4.88 11.08
C ALA A 436 10.24 5.28 9.60
N ASP A 437 9.04 5.50 9.04
CA ASP A 437 8.91 6.04 7.66
C ASP A 437 9.21 7.53 7.65
N THR A 438 10.50 7.85 7.53
CA THR A 438 11.07 9.18 7.64
C THR A 438 12.05 9.47 6.51
N ILE A 439 12.33 10.76 6.25
CA ILE A 439 13.16 11.21 5.11
C ILE A 439 14.56 10.59 5.08
N ASP A 440 15.14 10.26 6.22
CA ASP A 440 16.46 9.62 6.33
C ASP A 440 16.50 8.19 5.77
N LYS A 441 15.37 7.60 5.48
CA LYS A 441 15.26 6.28 4.81
C LYS A 441 15.30 6.41 3.28
N ILE A 442 15.05 7.60 2.75
CA ILE A 442 15.07 7.86 1.31
C ILE A 442 16.51 7.99 0.84
N ASN A 443 16.91 7.17 -0.11
CA ASN A 443 18.15 7.36 -0.85
C ASN A 443 17.93 8.41 -1.96
N PRO A 444 18.59 9.58 -1.91
CA PRO A 444 18.40 10.62 -2.92
C PRO A 444 18.70 10.16 -4.36
N GLN A 445 19.65 9.24 -4.53
CA GLN A 445 20.00 8.72 -5.85
C GLN A 445 18.90 7.81 -6.40
N ASP A 446 18.31 6.96 -5.55
CA ASP A 446 17.20 6.09 -5.97
C ASP A 446 15.97 6.92 -6.37
N LEU A 447 15.65 7.98 -5.62
CA LEU A 447 14.58 8.91 -5.98
C LEU A 447 14.82 9.56 -7.35
N LYS A 448 16.06 10.00 -7.66
CA LYS A 448 16.43 10.54 -8.97
C LYS A 448 16.23 9.53 -10.10
N LEU A 449 16.61 8.28 -9.85
CA LEU A 449 16.42 7.19 -10.82
C LEU A 449 14.92 6.91 -11.06
N CYS A 450 14.11 6.93 -10.01
CA CYS A 450 12.66 6.78 -10.11
C CYS A 450 12.02 7.92 -10.91
N VAL A 451 12.39 9.18 -10.64
CA VAL A 451 11.93 10.35 -11.42
C VAL A 451 12.30 10.20 -12.90
N ALA A 452 13.55 9.77 -13.20
CA ALA A 452 13.99 9.53 -14.57
C ALA A 452 13.15 8.46 -15.26
N ALA A 453 12.92 7.33 -14.61
CA ALA A 453 12.14 6.21 -15.15
C ALA A 453 10.69 6.65 -15.43
N MET A 454 10.03 7.29 -14.46
CA MET A 454 8.67 7.80 -14.59
C MET A 454 8.55 8.81 -15.73
N ALA A 455 9.48 9.78 -15.82
CA ALA A 455 9.45 10.83 -16.84
C ALA A 455 9.65 10.28 -18.25
N VAL A 456 10.60 9.35 -18.46
CA VAL A 456 10.83 8.72 -19.77
C VAL A 456 9.62 7.90 -20.19
N MET A 457 9.09 7.05 -19.29
CA MET A 457 7.93 6.21 -19.59
C MET A 457 6.71 7.07 -19.95
N ALA A 458 6.37 8.04 -19.10
CA ALA A 458 5.23 8.93 -19.32
C ALA A 458 5.37 9.74 -20.62
N TYR A 459 6.56 10.29 -20.87
CA TYR A 459 6.81 11.09 -22.08
C TYR A 459 6.63 10.27 -23.34
N VAL A 460 7.28 9.11 -23.44
CA VAL A 460 7.26 8.31 -24.69
C VAL A 460 5.86 7.76 -24.95
N VAL A 461 5.14 7.30 -23.91
CA VAL A 461 3.75 6.85 -24.05
C VAL A 461 2.83 8.00 -24.49
N ALA A 462 3.07 9.20 -24.00
CA ALA A 462 2.26 10.36 -24.35
C ALA A 462 2.58 10.90 -25.75
N ASP A 463 3.77 10.64 -26.28
CA ASP A 463 4.23 11.17 -27.57
C ASP A 463 4.16 10.17 -28.75
N MET A 464 4.03 8.89 -28.48
CA MET A 464 3.94 7.85 -29.52
C MET A 464 2.65 7.88 -30.34
#